data_41fe41395317dc5119784c60fb7c10ec
#
_entry.id   41fe41395317dc5119784c60fb7c10ec
#
_cell.length_a   1.000
_cell.length_b   1.000
_cell.length_c   1.000
_cell.angle_alpha   90.00
_cell.angle_beta   90.00
_cell.angle_gamma   90.00
#
_symmetry.space_group_name_H-M   'P 1'
#
loop_
_entity.id
_entity.type
_entity.pdbx_description
1 polymer ?
#
loop_
_entity_poly.entity_id
_entity_poly.type
_entity_poly.pdbx_seq_one_letter_code
_entity_poly.pdbx_strand_id
1 'polypeptide(L)'
;MEPQRRERHFKSLSRHGMFRVVYDEWGDPGNPRVVVCVHGVGRNARDFDDLAAALAGTHRVLSVDMPGRGRSDWLADPNDYVFPTYLGVLTTLIARSGAEAVDWVGTSMGGLLGIVFAALPGTPVARLVVNDVGPAIEPAALERIRGYFGLDPTFATYDELAVYLRAISAPFGPLTDAQWDQLTKSNVRRRADGRWGLAYDPGIAVPFRASAAPPDLWAQWDAIRCPTLVLRGMESDLLSAATAGEMAIRGPRPAVVEFAGVGHAPMLLSEDQIAPVVRFLREG
;
A
#
# COMPACT_ATOMS: atom_id res chain seq x y z
N MET A 1 -21.14 -12.40 -13.16
CA MET A 1 -20.95 -10.95 -13.43
C MET A 1 -19.51 -10.61 -13.10
N GLU A 2 -18.81 -9.93 -14.01
CA GLU A 2 -17.49 -9.42 -13.67
C GLU A 2 -17.59 -8.47 -12.48
N PRO A 3 -16.63 -8.52 -11.55
CA PRO A 3 -16.63 -7.65 -10.38
C PRO A 3 -16.55 -6.18 -10.81
N GLN A 4 -17.58 -5.40 -10.52
CA GLN A 4 -17.67 -4.01 -10.96
C GLN A 4 -16.85 -3.09 -10.05
N ARG A 5 -15.81 -2.46 -10.60
CA ARG A 5 -15.07 -1.38 -9.97
C ARG A 5 -15.82 -0.06 -10.13
N ARG A 6 -15.92 0.72 -9.04
CA ARG A 6 -16.51 2.08 -9.02
C ARG A 6 -15.51 3.06 -8.44
N GLU A 7 -15.16 4.09 -9.18
CA GLU A 7 -14.38 5.19 -8.64
C GLU A 7 -15.24 6.04 -7.68
N ARG A 8 -14.68 6.34 -6.52
CA ARG A 8 -15.30 7.17 -5.49
C ARG A 8 -14.29 8.21 -4.99
N HIS A 9 -14.80 9.23 -4.32
CA HIS A 9 -13.94 10.23 -3.70
C HIS A 9 -14.57 10.83 -2.44
N PHE A 10 -13.72 11.45 -1.63
CA PHE A 10 -14.10 12.28 -0.51
C PHE A 10 -13.08 13.41 -0.30
N LYS A 11 -13.40 14.36 0.57
CA LYS A 11 -12.45 15.37 1.03
C LYS A 11 -11.92 15.00 2.40
N SER A 12 -10.62 15.17 2.57
CA SER A 12 -9.91 15.07 3.85
C SER A 12 -9.19 16.38 4.16
N LEU A 13 -8.56 16.46 5.31
CA LEU A 13 -7.96 17.69 5.84
C LEU A 13 -6.47 17.47 6.12
N SER A 14 -5.63 18.44 5.72
CA SER A 14 -4.28 18.62 6.21
C SER A 14 -4.18 19.95 7.00
N ARG A 15 -3.00 20.27 7.51
CA ARG A 15 -2.77 21.57 8.17
C ARG A 15 -3.07 22.76 7.25
N HIS A 16 -2.88 22.57 5.93
CA HIS A 16 -2.94 23.62 4.93
C HIS A 16 -4.22 23.61 4.10
N GLY A 17 -5.22 22.81 4.50
CA GLY A 17 -6.54 22.85 3.90
C GLY A 17 -7.10 21.50 3.48
N MET A 18 -8.25 21.58 2.80
CA MET A 18 -8.96 20.42 2.31
C MET A 18 -8.39 19.94 0.98
N PHE A 19 -8.31 18.63 0.81
CA PHE A 19 -7.89 17.96 -0.42
C PHE A 19 -8.81 16.80 -0.76
N ARG A 20 -8.85 16.43 -2.03
CA ARG A 20 -9.65 15.30 -2.53
C ARG A 20 -8.85 14.02 -2.44
N VAL A 21 -9.48 12.97 -1.91
CA VAL A 21 -8.97 11.59 -1.90
C VAL A 21 -9.84 10.74 -2.80
N VAL A 22 -9.22 9.95 -3.68
CA VAL A 22 -9.90 9.01 -4.57
C VAL A 22 -9.67 7.59 -4.08
N TYR A 23 -10.67 6.74 -4.24
CA TYR A 23 -10.56 5.31 -3.99
C TYR A 23 -11.41 4.51 -4.97
N ASP A 24 -11.03 3.28 -5.21
CA ASP A 24 -11.82 2.32 -5.94
C ASP A 24 -12.62 1.45 -4.98
N GLU A 25 -13.90 1.30 -5.25
CA GLU A 25 -14.83 0.43 -4.55
C GLU A 25 -15.20 -0.75 -5.43
N TRP A 26 -14.99 -1.97 -4.93
CA TRP A 26 -15.28 -3.22 -5.61
C TRP A 26 -16.30 -4.03 -4.82
N GLY A 27 -17.07 -4.85 -5.53
CA GLY A 27 -18.10 -5.70 -4.92
C GLY A 27 -19.41 -4.97 -4.64
N ASP A 28 -20.23 -5.58 -3.79
CA ASP A 28 -21.52 -5.00 -3.38
C ASP A 28 -21.30 -3.87 -2.36
N PRO A 29 -21.76 -2.63 -2.65
CA PRO A 29 -21.68 -1.51 -1.70
C PRO A 29 -22.42 -1.74 -0.38
N GLY A 30 -23.38 -2.65 -0.35
CA GLY A 30 -24.12 -3.03 0.85
C GLY A 30 -23.47 -4.13 1.68
N ASN A 31 -22.36 -4.72 1.20
CA ASN A 31 -21.70 -5.79 1.92
C ASN A 31 -21.01 -5.25 3.20
N PRO A 32 -21.36 -5.77 4.40
CA PRO A 32 -20.76 -5.31 5.66
C PRO A 32 -19.30 -5.77 5.86
N ARG A 33 -18.84 -6.78 5.12
CA ARG A 33 -17.46 -7.26 5.18
C ARG A 33 -16.57 -6.36 4.31
N VAL A 34 -15.98 -5.35 4.93
CA VAL A 34 -15.18 -4.34 4.24
C VAL A 34 -13.70 -4.65 4.37
N VAL A 35 -12.98 -4.63 3.23
CA VAL A 35 -11.52 -4.71 3.17
C VAL A 35 -10.97 -3.36 2.73
N VAL A 36 -10.05 -2.78 3.49
CA VAL A 36 -9.31 -1.57 3.14
C VAL A 36 -7.93 -1.96 2.63
N CYS A 37 -7.62 -1.58 1.39
CA CYS A 37 -6.32 -1.82 0.75
C CYS A 37 -5.51 -0.53 0.67
N VAL A 38 -4.27 -0.55 1.18
CA VAL A 38 -3.38 0.62 1.25
C VAL A 38 -2.02 0.30 0.63
N HIS A 39 -1.66 1.03 -0.40
CA HIS A 39 -0.48 0.81 -1.24
C HIS A 39 0.84 1.29 -0.62
N GLY A 40 1.95 0.94 -1.26
CA GLY A 40 3.30 1.40 -0.95
C GLY A 40 3.54 2.89 -1.25
N VAL A 41 4.66 3.42 -0.80
CA VAL A 41 4.95 4.86 -0.73
C VAL A 41 4.83 5.60 -2.08
N GLY A 42 5.26 5.02 -3.19
CA GLY A 42 5.21 5.60 -4.54
C GLY A 42 4.19 4.93 -5.46
N ARG A 43 3.24 4.19 -4.90
CA ARG A 43 2.26 3.38 -5.62
C ARG A 43 0.85 3.99 -5.55
N ASN A 44 -0.16 3.26 -5.98
CA ASN A 44 -1.56 3.70 -5.95
C ASN A 44 -2.54 2.52 -5.79
N ALA A 45 -3.83 2.82 -5.70
CA ALA A 45 -4.91 1.87 -5.47
C ALA A 45 -4.98 0.71 -6.48
N ARG A 46 -4.48 0.93 -7.70
CA ARG A 46 -4.55 -0.05 -8.79
C ARG A 46 -3.64 -1.28 -8.58
N ASP A 47 -2.73 -1.22 -7.62
CA ASP A 47 -1.92 -2.37 -7.22
C ASP A 47 -2.76 -3.52 -6.64
N PHE A 48 -3.99 -3.23 -6.21
CA PHE A 48 -4.89 -4.19 -5.60
C PHE A 48 -6.03 -4.67 -6.53
N ASP A 49 -6.02 -4.33 -7.81
CA ASP A 49 -7.12 -4.65 -8.72
C ASP A 49 -7.42 -6.16 -8.77
N ASP A 50 -6.39 -7.00 -8.92
CA ASP A 50 -6.55 -8.45 -9.03
C ASP A 50 -7.00 -9.07 -7.70
N LEU A 51 -6.43 -8.62 -6.57
CA LEU A 51 -6.88 -9.03 -5.25
C LEU A 51 -8.33 -8.58 -4.98
N ALA A 52 -8.67 -7.34 -5.32
CA ALA A 52 -10.01 -6.80 -5.14
C ALA A 52 -11.04 -7.56 -5.99
N ALA A 53 -10.71 -7.89 -7.23
CA ALA A 53 -11.55 -8.72 -8.09
C ALA A 53 -11.78 -10.12 -7.48
N ALA A 54 -10.75 -10.76 -6.91
CA ALA A 54 -10.86 -12.06 -6.26
C ALA A 54 -11.73 -12.03 -4.98
N LEU A 55 -11.77 -10.89 -4.27
CA LEU A 55 -12.54 -10.71 -3.05
C LEU A 55 -13.96 -10.19 -3.29
N ALA A 56 -14.24 -9.53 -4.42
CA ALA A 56 -15.48 -8.79 -4.69
C ALA A 56 -16.77 -9.61 -4.59
N GLY A 57 -16.69 -10.95 -4.75
CA GLY A 57 -17.83 -11.84 -4.56
C GLY A 57 -18.25 -12.06 -3.11
N THR A 58 -17.39 -11.75 -2.15
CA THR A 58 -17.59 -12.01 -0.71
C THR A 58 -17.34 -10.81 0.18
N HIS A 59 -16.67 -9.78 -0.32
CA HIS A 59 -16.29 -8.57 0.41
C HIS A 59 -16.56 -7.33 -0.43
N ARG A 60 -16.70 -6.20 0.24
CA ARG A 60 -16.60 -4.87 -0.33
C ARG A 60 -15.18 -4.37 -0.15
N VAL A 61 -14.43 -4.19 -1.22
CA VAL A 61 -13.02 -3.78 -1.16
C VAL A 61 -12.88 -2.30 -1.48
N LEU A 62 -12.15 -1.58 -0.65
CA LEU A 62 -11.86 -0.15 -0.79
C LEU A 62 -10.36 0.03 -0.96
N SER A 63 -9.90 0.25 -2.19
CA SER A 63 -8.49 0.51 -2.50
C SER A 63 -8.28 2.01 -2.65
N VAL A 64 -7.50 2.63 -1.77
CA VAL A 64 -7.36 4.10 -1.71
C VAL A 64 -6.10 4.58 -2.41
N ASP A 65 -6.21 5.65 -3.20
CA ASP A 65 -5.07 6.46 -3.61
C ASP A 65 -4.71 7.41 -2.45
N MET A 66 -3.62 7.16 -1.74
CA MET A 66 -3.17 8.05 -0.67
C MET A 66 -2.82 9.44 -1.23
N PRO A 67 -2.93 10.54 -0.44
CA PRO A 67 -2.67 11.89 -0.96
C PRO A 67 -1.31 11.99 -1.64
N GLY A 68 -1.26 12.67 -2.78
CA GLY A 68 -0.08 12.81 -3.62
C GLY A 68 0.21 11.62 -4.52
N ARG A 69 -0.67 10.61 -4.60
CA ARG A 69 -0.51 9.42 -5.46
C ARG A 69 -1.76 9.19 -6.29
N GLY A 70 -1.55 8.55 -7.44
CA GLY A 70 -2.66 8.18 -8.33
C GLY A 70 -3.53 9.37 -8.72
N ARG A 71 -4.81 9.30 -8.37
CA ARG A 71 -5.84 10.29 -8.71
C ARG A 71 -6.19 11.24 -7.55
N SER A 72 -5.60 11.03 -6.37
CA SER A 72 -5.78 11.93 -5.22
C SER A 72 -4.99 13.22 -5.38
N ASP A 73 -5.49 14.30 -4.78
CA ASP A 73 -4.82 15.60 -4.85
C ASP A 73 -3.42 15.55 -4.22
N TRP A 74 -2.56 16.39 -4.73
CA TRP A 74 -1.29 16.72 -4.12
C TRP A 74 -1.52 17.69 -2.97
N LEU A 75 -0.76 17.55 -1.89
CA LEU A 75 -0.88 18.44 -0.74
C LEU A 75 -0.20 19.79 -1.02
N ALA A 76 -0.79 20.85 -0.47
CA ALA A 76 -0.28 22.21 -0.66
C ALA A 76 1.12 22.38 -0.03
N ASP A 77 1.39 21.70 1.07
CA ASP A 77 2.70 21.68 1.72
C ASP A 77 3.24 20.22 1.74
N PRO A 78 4.40 19.95 1.16
CA PRO A 78 5.04 18.64 1.22
C PRO A 78 5.26 18.10 2.63
N ASN A 79 5.42 18.96 3.63
CA ASN A 79 5.58 18.55 5.03
C ASN A 79 4.32 17.91 5.64
N ASP A 80 3.17 18.00 4.95
CA ASP A 80 1.94 17.32 5.36
C ASP A 80 1.86 15.84 4.96
N TYR A 81 2.82 15.32 4.18
CA TYR A 81 2.91 13.90 3.83
C TYR A 81 3.44 13.05 5.00
N VAL A 82 2.72 13.07 6.10
CA VAL A 82 3.10 12.42 7.37
C VAL A 82 2.01 11.48 7.88
N PHE A 83 2.37 10.55 8.75
CA PHE A 83 1.45 9.56 9.31
C PHE A 83 0.15 10.15 9.88
N PRO A 84 0.15 11.25 10.68
CA PRO A 84 -1.10 11.82 11.15
C PRO A 84 -2.09 12.20 10.04
N THR A 85 -1.61 12.78 8.95
CA THR A 85 -2.45 13.09 7.77
C THR A 85 -2.98 11.80 7.13
N TYR A 86 -2.13 10.79 6.95
CA TYR A 86 -2.51 9.52 6.37
C TYR A 86 -3.53 8.77 7.23
N LEU A 87 -3.35 8.74 8.54
CA LEU A 87 -4.31 8.12 9.48
C LEU A 87 -5.65 8.85 9.44
N GLY A 88 -5.66 10.18 9.34
CA GLY A 88 -6.89 10.97 9.15
C GLY A 88 -7.65 10.62 7.86
N VAL A 89 -6.93 10.43 6.75
CA VAL A 89 -7.50 9.95 5.47
C VAL A 89 -8.16 8.59 5.66
N LEU A 90 -7.46 7.65 6.29
CA LEU A 90 -7.91 6.26 6.46
C LEU A 90 -9.06 6.17 7.45
N THR A 91 -9.04 6.93 8.55
CA THR A 91 -10.18 7.07 9.46
C THR A 91 -11.42 7.59 8.73
N THR A 92 -11.25 8.59 7.87
CA THR A 92 -12.36 9.13 7.07
C THR A 92 -12.91 8.09 6.08
N LEU A 93 -12.03 7.31 5.42
CA LEU A 93 -12.43 6.24 4.51
C LEU A 93 -13.24 5.17 5.24
N ILE A 94 -12.75 4.71 6.40
CA ILE A 94 -13.44 3.70 7.22
C ILE A 94 -14.80 4.22 7.69
N ALA A 95 -14.86 5.43 8.23
CA ALA A 95 -16.13 6.03 8.65
C ALA A 95 -17.15 6.14 7.49
N ARG A 96 -16.68 6.46 6.29
CA ARG A 96 -17.53 6.53 5.08
C ARG A 96 -17.99 5.18 4.58
N SER A 97 -17.28 4.11 4.90
CA SER A 97 -17.72 2.76 4.57
C SER A 97 -18.99 2.35 5.33
N GLY A 98 -19.21 2.96 6.48
CA GLY A 98 -20.29 2.60 7.41
C GLY A 98 -20.04 1.28 8.15
N ALA A 99 -18.87 0.65 7.97
CA ALA A 99 -18.51 -0.57 8.67
C ALA A 99 -17.98 -0.25 10.08
N GLU A 100 -18.41 -1.02 11.07
CA GLU A 100 -17.90 -0.94 12.45
C GLU A 100 -16.50 -1.56 12.56
N ALA A 101 -16.24 -2.58 11.75
CA ALA A 101 -14.95 -3.24 11.67
C ALA A 101 -14.55 -3.47 10.21
N VAL A 102 -13.24 -3.44 9.93
CA VAL A 102 -12.69 -3.64 8.60
C VAL A 102 -11.52 -4.61 8.64
N ASP A 103 -11.35 -5.36 7.57
CA ASP A 103 -10.12 -6.06 7.29
C ASP A 103 -9.14 -5.12 6.58
N TRP A 104 -7.85 -5.27 6.82
CA TRP A 104 -6.81 -4.41 6.29
C TRP A 104 -5.79 -5.20 5.48
N VAL A 105 -5.47 -4.71 4.28
CA VAL A 105 -4.35 -5.21 3.48
C VAL A 105 -3.44 -4.04 3.16
N GLY A 106 -2.22 -4.06 3.66
CA GLY A 106 -1.27 -2.97 3.48
C GLY A 106 0.08 -3.44 2.92
N THR A 107 0.53 -2.82 1.82
CA THR A 107 1.85 -3.07 1.25
C THR A 107 2.84 -2.00 1.69
N SER A 108 4.02 -2.39 2.21
CA SER A 108 5.09 -1.45 2.55
C SER A 108 4.57 -0.32 3.47
N MET A 109 4.55 0.94 3.04
CA MET A 109 3.94 2.07 3.78
C MET A 109 2.52 1.74 4.27
N GLY A 110 1.70 1.10 3.43
CA GLY A 110 0.35 0.67 3.82
C GLY A 110 0.34 -0.35 4.93
N GLY A 111 1.36 -1.21 4.98
CA GLY A 111 1.59 -2.15 6.08
C GLY A 111 2.01 -1.46 7.37
N LEU A 112 2.91 -0.47 7.30
CA LEU A 112 3.30 0.35 8.48
C LEU A 112 2.10 1.10 9.06
N LEU A 113 1.26 1.70 8.19
CA LEU A 113 0.02 2.35 8.60
C LEU A 113 -0.95 1.35 9.25
N GLY A 114 -1.04 0.13 8.71
CA GLY A 114 -1.83 -0.96 9.27
C GLY A 114 -1.34 -1.39 10.67
N ILE A 115 -0.03 -1.53 10.87
CA ILE A 115 0.57 -1.83 12.18
C ILE A 115 0.20 -0.74 13.19
N VAL A 116 0.40 0.54 12.83
CA VAL A 116 0.06 1.66 13.72
C VAL A 116 -1.43 1.68 14.01
N PHE A 117 -2.29 1.51 13.00
CA PHE A 117 -3.74 1.60 13.15
C PHE A 117 -4.31 0.44 13.99
N ALA A 118 -3.84 -0.79 13.74
CA ALA A 118 -4.27 -1.99 14.47
C ALA A 118 -3.82 -2.01 15.94
N ALA A 119 -2.76 -1.25 16.28
CA ALA A 119 -2.27 -1.12 17.65
C ALA A 119 -3.05 -0.11 18.50
N LEU A 120 -3.86 0.76 17.89
CA LEU A 120 -4.61 1.79 18.61
C LEU A 120 -5.71 1.18 19.47
N PRO A 121 -5.92 1.67 20.71
CA PRO A 121 -7.09 1.31 21.49
C PRO A 121 -8.39 1.65 20.75
N GLY A 122 -9.33 0.70 20.70
CA GLY A 122 -10.60 0.89 19.99
C GLY A 122 -10.46 0.86 18.45
N THR A 123 -9.38 0.30 17.93
CA THR A 123 -9.17 0.12 16.49
C THR A 123 -10.33 -0.63 15.83
N PRO A 124 -10.80 -0.22 14.66
CA PRO A 124 -11.76 -0.99 13.87
C PRO A 124 -11.13 -2.14 13.06
N VAL A 125 -9.81 -2.34 13.13
CA VAL A 125 -9.14 -3.39 12.34
C VAL A 125 -9.43 -4.76 12.93
N ALA A 126 -10.21 -5.57 12.22
CA ALA A 126 -10.59 -6.92 12.60
C ALA A 126 -9.55 -7.98 12.18
N ARG A 127 -8.92 -7.80 11.03
CA ARG A 127 -7.81 -8.62 10.52
C ARG A 127 -6.80 -7.73 9.83
N LEU A 128 -5.52 -8.09 9.92
CA LEU A 128 -4.42 -7.34 9.33
C LEU A 128 -3.58 -8.23 8.41
N VAL A 129 -3.42 -7.82 7.15
CA VAL A 129 -2.43 -8.37 6.24
C VAL A 129 -1.34 -7.33 6.04
N VAL A 130 -0.11 -7.68 6.41
CA VAL A 130 1.10 -6.86 6.24
C VAL A 130 1.93 -7.45 5.11
N ASN A 131 2.04 -6.73 4.01
CA ASN A 131 2.77 -7.17 2.84
C ASN A 131 4.15 -6.50 2.78
N ASP A 132 5.15 -7.29 3.04
CA ASP A 132 6.60 -7.07 2.88
C ASP A 132 7.15 -5.83 3.61
N VAL A 133 6.72 -5.68 4.84
CA VAL A 133 7.28 -4.69 5.78
C VAL A 133 7.14 -5.21 7.20
N GLY A 134 8.00 -4.75 8.10
CA GLY A 134 7.97 -5.10 9.52
C GLY A 134 8.02 -3.87 10.42
N PRO A 135 7.96 -4.10 11.75
CA PRO A 135 8.13 -3.06 12.77
C PRO A 135 9.49 -2.37 12.71
N ALA A 136 10.50 -3.07 12.20
CA ALA A 136 11.82 -2.53 11.90
C ALA A 136 12.12 -2.66 10.41
N ILE A 137 12.78 -1.67 9.85
CA ILE A 137 13.19 -1.61 8.44
C ILE A 137 14.71 -1.63 8.40
N GLU A 138 15.28 -2.45 7.50
CA GLU A 138 16.71 -2.50 7.29
C GLU A 138 17.26 -1.13 6.82
N PRO A 139 18.25 -0.54 7.50
CA PRO A 139 18.75 0.78 7.15
C PRO A 139 19.26 0.89 5.71
N ALA A 140 19.90 -0.16 5.19
CA ALA A 140 20.42 -0.19 3.83
C ALA A 140 19.29 -0.10 2.78
N ALA A 141 18.14 -0.75 3.02
CA ALA A 141 16.98 -0.67 2.16
C ALA A 141 16.38 0.75 2.16
N LEU A 142 16.33 1.38 3.33
CA LEU A 142 15.84 2.75 3.46
C LEU A 142 16.73 3.75 2.68
N GLU A 143 18.05 3.59 2.79
CA GLU A 143 19.01 4.42 2.02
C GLU A 143 18.87 4.19 0.50
N ARG A 144 18.70 2.95 0.08
CA ARG A 144 18.43 2.64 -1.34
C ARG A 144 17.17 3.36 -1.83
N ILE A 145 16.08 3.31 -1.06
CA ILE A 145 14.82 4.01 -1.41
C ILE A 145 15.04 5.53 -1.44
N ARG A 146 15.76 6.10 -0.48
CA ARG A 146 16.10 7.54 -0.45
C ARG A 146 16.87 7.98 -1.70
N GLY A 147 17.68 7.09 -2.28
CA GLY A 147 18.48 7.38 -3.46
C GLY A 147 17.67 7.66 -4.73
N TYR A 148 16.49 7.09 -4.88
CA TYR A 148 15.67 7.29 -6.08
C TYR A 148 14.29 7.91 -5.79
N PHE A 149 13.76 7.74 -4.59
CA PHE A 149 12.42 8.21 -4.26
C PHE A 149 12.37 9.74 -4.14
N GLY A 150 11.37 10.33 -4.81
CA GLY A 150 11.24 11.79 -4.90
C GLY A 150 12.12 12.42 -5.99
N LEU A 151 12.84 11.62 -6.79
CA LEU A 151 13.25 12.08 -8.09
C LEU A 151 12.01 12.26 -8.97
N ASP A 152 12.01 13.31 -9.80
CA ASP A 152 10.91 13.59 -10.74
C ASP A 152 11.40 13.46 -12.18
N PRO A 153 11.83 12.26 -12.61
CA PRO A 153 12.33 12.05 -13.96
C PRO A 153 11.22 12.30 -14.98
N THR A 154 11.61 12.87 -16.12
CA THR A 154 10.70 13.11 -17.23
C THR A 154 11.20 12.45 -18.51
N PHE A 155 10.28 11.90 -19.29
CA PHE A 155 10.56 11.09 -20.47
C PHE A 155 9.84 11.66 -21.68
N ALA A 156 10.47 11.57 -22.87
CA ALA A 156 9.85 12.05 -24.10
C ALA A 156 8.72 11.12 -24.55
N THR A 157 8.88 9.82 -24.33
CA THR A 157 7.91 8.80 -24.73
C THR A 157 7.41 7.98 -23.54
N TYR A 158 6.26 7.33 -23.74
CA TYR A 158 5.71 6.34 -22.78
C TYR A 158 6.66 5.14 -22.64
N ASP A 159 7.25 4.68 -23.74
CA ASP A 159 8.13 3.51 -23.73
C ASP A 159 9.42 3.74 -22.93
N GLU A 160 10.02 4.93 -23.02
CA GLU A 160 11.18 5.30 -22.17
C GLU A 160 10.81 5.21 -20.67
N LEU A 161 9.63 5.72 -20.31
CA LEU A 161 9.16 5.64 -18.93
C LEU A 161 8.85 4.19 -18.53
N ALA A 162 8.28 3.37 -19.41
CA ALA A 162 8.01 1.96 -19.15
C ALA A 162 9.31 1.17 -18.87
N VAL A 163 10.36 1.43 -19.64
CA VAL A 163 11.69 0.83 -19.42
C VAL A 163 12.24 1.25 -18.05
N TYR A 164 12.15 2.53 -17.71
CA TYR A 164 12.59 3.05 -16.43
C TYR A 164 11.81 2.40 -15.26
N LEU A 165 10.49 2.29 -15.37
CA LEU A 165 9.64 1.67 -14.33
C LEU A 165 9.98 0.18 -14.13
N ARG A 166 10.20 -0.57 -15.22
CA ARG A 166 10.65 -1.96 -15.13
C ARG A 166 11.99 -2.08 -14.40
N ALA A 167 12.92 -1.16 -14.67
CA ALA A 167 14.23 -1.18 -14.02
C ALA A 167 14.17 -0.91 -12.52
N ILE A 168 13.44 0.12 -12.07
CA ILE A 168 13.32 0.45 -10.65
C ILE A 168 12.41 -0.51 -9.87
N SER A 169 11.56 -1.25 -10.58
CA SER A 169 10.60 -2.22 -10.01
C SER A 169 11.03 -3.68 -10.22
N ALA A 170 12.25 -3.92 -10.69
CA ALA A 170 12.78 -5.27 -10.89
C ALA A 170 12.64 -6.20 -9.64
N PRO A 171 12.75 -5.68 -8.39
CA PRO A 171 12.54 -6.49 -7.19
C PRO A 171 11.12 -7.08 -7.03
N PHE A 172 10.11 -6.64 -7.78
CA PHE A 172 8.75 -7.24 -7.72
C PHE A 172 8.70 -8.71 -8.16
N GLY A 173 9.79 -9.20 -8.74
CA GLY A 173 9.91 -10.57 -9.22
C GLY A 173 9.45 -10.73 -10.66
N PRO A 174 9.23 -11.99 -11.10
CA PRO A 174 8.84 -12.28 -12.46
C PRO A 174 7.39 -11.86 -12.71
N LEU A 175 7.20 -10.82 -13.51
CA LEU A 175 5.89 -10.37 -14.00
C LEU A 175 5.79 -10.58 -15.51
N THR A 176 4.60 -10.93 -15.97
CA THR A 176 4.29 -11.02 -17.40
C THR A 176 4.27 -9.63 -18.05
N ASP A 177 4.39 -9.58 -19.38
CA ASP A 177 4.30 -8.29 -20.09
C ASP A 177 2.95 -7.59 -19.89
N ALA A 178 1.86 -8.34 -19.76
CA ALA A 178 0.54 -7.79 -19.45
C ALA A 178 0.50 -7.13 -18.06
N GLN A 179 1.10 -7.76 -17.05
CA GLN A 179 1.23 -7.20 -15.70
C GLN A 179 2.12 -5.95 -15.69
N TRP A 180 3.24 -5.96 -16.40
CA TRP A 180 4.09 -4.79 -16.57
C TRP A 180 3.36 -3.62 -17.25
N ASP A 181 2.56 -3.91 -18.28
CA ASP A 181 1.75 -2.90 -18.97
C ASP A 181 0.70 -2.29 -18.03
N GLN A 182 -0.01 -3.11 -17.25
CA GLN A 182 -0.96 -2.67 -16.23
C GLN A 182 -0.29 -1.79 -15.18
N LEU A 183 0.84 -2.21 -14.61
CA LEU A 183 1.62 -1.45 -13.65
C LEU A 183 2.09 -0.11 -14.24
N THR A 184 2.59 -0.12 -15.47
CA THR A 184 3.02 1.10 -16.13
C THR A 184 1.86 2.07 -16.30
N LYS A 185 0.73 1.63 -16.87
CA LYS A 185 -0.45 2.46 -17.11
C LYS A 185 -0.97 3.15 -15.85
N SER A 186 -0.92 2.47 -14.71
CA SER A 186 -1.42 3.01 -13.44
C SER A 186 -0.43 3.96 -12.76
N ASN A 187 0.86 3.89 -13.08
CA ASN A 187 1.92 4.62 -12.37
C ASN A 187 2.55 5.77 -13.17
N VAL A 188 1.97 6.11 -14.32
CA VAL A 188 2.44 7.20 -15.17
C VAL A 188 1.39 8.27 -15.36
N ARG A 189 1.84 9.49 -15.63
CA ARG A 189 0.98 10.61 -16.00
C ARG A 189 1.57 11.42 -17.13
N ARG A 190 0.71 12.04 -17.95
CA ARG A 190 1.12 13.07 -18.90
C ARG A 190 1.26 14.39 -18.15
N ARG A 191 2.39 15.06 -18.30
CA ARG A 191 2.67 16.37 -17.70
C ARG A 191 2.14 17.50 -18.58
N ALA A 192 2.03 18.70 -18.02
CA ALA A 192 1.57 19.88 -18.76
C ALA A 192 2.48 20.26 -19.93
N ASP A 193 3.79 19.96 -19.84
CA ASP A 193 4.78 20.15 -20.89
C ASP A 193 4.74 19.07 -22.00
N GLY A 194 3.78 18.14 -21.90
CA GLY A 194 3.61 17.05 -22.84
C GLY A 194 4.55 15.86 -22.63
N ARG A 195 5.47 15.90 -21.66
CA ARG A 195 6.33 14.78 -21.29
C ARG A 195 5.61 13.78 -20.39
N TRP A 196 6.19 12.61 -20.22
CA TRP A 196 5.73 11.59 -19.30
C TRP A 196 6.48 11.68 -17.98
N GLY A 197 5.80 11.38 -16.87
CA GLY A 197 6.38 11.34 -15.54
C GLY A 197 5.64 10.35 -14.63
N LEU A 198 6.15 10.14 -13.44
CA LEU A 198 5.55 9.25 -12.46
C LEU A 198 4.25 9.84 -11.89
N ALA A 199 3.28 8.98 -11.56
CA ALA A 199 1.96 9.38 -11.06
C ALA A 199 1.95 9.60 -9.54
N TYR A 200 3.02 10.18 -8.99
CA TYR A 200 3.07 10.63 -7.60
C TYR A 200 3.73 12.01 -7.48
N ASP A 201 3.45 12.70 -6.38
CA ASP A 201 4.08 13.97 -6.03
C ASP A 201 5.50 13.73 -5.49
N PRO A 202 6.55 14.25 -6.13
CA PRO A 202 7.92 14.14 -5.60
C PRO A 202 8.06 14.77 -4.20
N GLY A 203 7.20 15.70 -3.82
CA GLY A 203 7.15 16.30 -2.49
C GLY A 203 6.97 15.31 -1.35
N ILE A 204 6.42 14.13 -1.62
CA ILE A 204 6.31 13.03 -0.64
C ILE A 204 7.66 12.65 -0.03
N ALA A 205 8.74 12.83 -0.77
CA ALA A 205 10.08 12.53 -0.29
C ALA A 205 10.61 13.53 0.76
N VAL A 206 9.99 14.71 0.92
CA VAL A 206 10.47 15.75 1.84
C VAL A 206 10.51 15.24 3.28
N PRO A 207 9.40 14.83 3.91
CA PRO A 207 9.43 14.29 5.27
C PRO A 207 10.18 12.96 5.35
N PHE A 208 10.12 12.14 4.31
CA PHE A 208 10.83 10.86 4.25
C PHE A 208 12.35 11.03 4.32
N ARG A 209 12.90 12.03 3.62
CA ARG A 209 14.34 12.37 3.66
C ARG A 209 14.75 13.06 4.94
N ALA A 210 13.85 13.83 5.57
CA ALA A 210 14.10 14.52 6.82
C ALA A 210 14.15 13.56 8.04
N SER A 211 13.58 12.35 7.92
CA SER A 211 13.61 11.36 8.99
C SER A 211 15.05 10.83 9.18
N ALA A 212 15.62 11.03 10.35
CA ALA A 212 17.00 10.63 10.66
C ALA A 212 17.18 9.13 10.86
N ALA A 213 16.12 8.42 11.25
CA ALA A 213 16.17 7.00 11.58
C ALA A 213 15.00 6.23 10.96
N PRO A 214 15.17 4.92 10.68
CA PRO A 214 14.04 4.07 10.34
C PRO A 214 13.02 4.05 11.49
N PRO A 215 11.72 3.85 11.19
CA PRO A 215 10.71 3.70 12.23
C PRO A 215 11.00 2.44 13.07
N ASP A 216 10.86 2.56 14.38
CA ASP A 216 10.77 1.43 15.30
C ASP A 216 9.33 1.32 15.79
N LEU A 217 8.63 0.29 15.31
CA LEU A 217 7.22 0.02 15.61
C LEU A 217 7.02 -1.27 16.41
N TRP A 218 8.06 -1.77 17.08
CA TRP A 218 7.94 -3.01 17.86
C TRP A 218 6.91 -2.89 19.00
N ALA A 219 6.82 -1.73 19.64
CA ALA A 219 5.82 -1.51 20.69
C ALA A 219 4.39 -1.57 20.12
N GLN A 220 4.16 -1.00 18.90
CA GLN A 220 2.89 -1.10 18.19
C GLN A 220 2.62 -2.53 17.76
N TRP A 221 3.62 -3.25 17.22
CA TRP A 221 3.48 -4.65 16.85
C TRP A 221 3.03 -5.51 18.02
N ASP A 222 3.67 -5.37 19.18
CA ASP A 222 3.33 -6.11 20.39
C ASP A 222 1.93 -5.76 20.95
N ALA A 223 1.38 -4.59 20.59
CA ALA A 223 0.07 -4.14 20.99
C ALA A 223 -1.07 -4.68 20.09
N ILE A 224 -0.78 -5.20 18.89
CA ILE A 224 -1.79 -5.75 17.97
C ILE A 224 -2.50 -6.96 18.62
N ARG A 225 -3.81 -7.03 18.50
CA ARG A 225 -4.64 -8.12 19.05
C ARG A 225 -5.45 -8.87 18.01
N CYS A 226 -5.63 -8.30 16.82
CA CYS A 226 -6.36 -8.97 15.75
C CYS A 226 -5.51 -10.07 15.07
N PRO A 227 -6.15 -11.09 14.47
CA PRO A 227 -5.48 -12.03 13.59
C PRO A 227 -4.67 -11.28 12.53
N THR A 228 -3.45 -11.72 12.29
CA THR A 228 -2.51 -11.06 11.39
C THR A 228 -1.87 -12.09 10.46
N LEU A 229 -1.66 -11.70 9.21
CA LEU A 229 -0.90 -12.43 8.19
C LEU A 229 0.25 -11.56 7.70
N VAL A 230 1.45 -12.10 7.60
CA VAL A 230 2.60 -11.43 6.99
C VAL A 230 2.94 -12.12 5.67
N LEU A 231 3.08 -11.31 4.63
CA LEU A 231 3.60 -11.76 3.33
C LEU A 231 5.02 -11.23 3.19
N ARG A 232 5.93 -12.03 2.66
CA ARG A 232 7.33 -11.66 2.47
C ARG A 232 7.88 -12.16 1.14
N GLY A 233 8.53 -11.28 0.39
CA GLY A 233 9.41 -11.71 -0.69
C GLY A 233 10.72 -12.28 -0.11
N MET A 234 11.11 -13.48 -0.52
CA MET A 234 12.32 -14.11 0.03
C MET A 234 13.59 -13.32 -0.26
N GLU A 235 13.58 -12.50 -1.33
CA GLU A 235 14.68 -11.62 -1.74
C GLU A 235 14.47 -10.17 -1.25
N SER A 236 13.50 -9.93 -0.35
CA SER A 236 13.25 -8.60 0.19
C SER A 236 14.44 -8.10 1.01
N ASP A 237 14.91 -6.92 0.66
CA ASP A 237 15.90 -6.16 1.40
C ASP A 237 15.27 -5.26 2.48
N LEU A 238 13.93 -5.10 2.47
CA LEU A 238 13.21 -4.25 3.41
C LEU A 238 12.73 -5.03 4.64
N LEU A 239 12.12 -6.19 4.44
CA LEU A 239 11.73 -7.11 5.49
C LEU A 239 12.70 -8.30 5.50
N SER A 240 13.68 -8.29 6.41
CA SER A 240 14.62 -9.38 6.53
C SER A 240 13.94 -10.66 7.05
N ALA A 241 14.54 -11.84 6.76
CA ALA A 241 14.07 -13.10 7.31
C ALA A 241 14.13 -13.12 8.85
N ALA A 242 15.15 -12.45 9.43
CA ALA A 242 15.30 -12.32 10.87
C ALA A 242 14.14 -11.52 11.50
N THR A 243 13.81 -10.36 10.92
CA THR A 243 12.69 -9.53 11.38
C THR A 243 11.36 -10.27 11.21
N ALA A 244 11.13 -10.96 10.09
CA ALA A 244 9.92 -11.76 9.90
C ALA A 244 9.81 -12.92 10.90
N GLY A 245 10.94 -13.58 11.21
CA GLY A 245 11.00 -14.62 12.24
C GLY A 245 10.68 -14.08 13.64
N GLU A 246 11.17 -12.87 13.99
CA GLU A 246 10.82 -12.21 15.25
C GLU A 246 9.33 -11.81 15.29
N MET A 247 8.78 -11.29 14.20
CA MET A 247 7.35 -10.98 14.08
C MET A 247 6.46 -12.20 14.32
N ALA A 248 6.87 -13.38 13.87
CA ALA A 248 6.11 -14.63 14.01
C ALA A 248 5.97 -15.10 15.46
N ILE A 249 6.86 -14.69 16.35
CA ILE A 249 6.86 -15.11 17.77
C ILE A 249 6.43 -14.00 18.75
N ARG A 250 6.23 -12.77 18.27
CA ARG A 250 5.84 -11.59 19.05
C ARG A 250 4.48 -11.02 18.63
N GLY A 251 3.88 -10.23 19.49
CA GLY A 251 2.63 -9.52 19.24
C GLY A 251 1.51 -10.46 18.80
N PRO A 252 0.95 -10.29 17.60
CA PRO A 252 -0.15 -11.12 17.09
C PRO A 252 0.28 -12.53 16.66
N ARG A 253 1.58 -12.81 16.62
CA ARG A 253 2.18 -14.11 16.22
C ARG A 253 1.60 -14.62 14.88
N PRO A 254 1.76 -13.88 13.80
CA PRO A 254 1.17 -14.19 12.51
C PRO A 254 1.76 -15.45 11.88
N ALA A 255 0.99 -16.07 10.98
CA ALA A 255 1.57 -16.87 9.92
C ALA A 255 2.40 -15.96 8.98
N VAL A 256 3.54 -16.44 8.52
CA VAL A 256 4.38 -15.79 7.52
C VAL A 256 4.34 -16.62 6.24
N VAL A 257 3.95 -16.00 5.13
CA VAL A 257 3.98 -16.63 3.80
C VAL A 257 5.09 -15.98 2.98
N GLU A 258 5.99 -16.80 2.48
CA GLU A 258 7.16 -16.36 1.73
C GLU A 258 7.06 -16.71 0.25
N PHE A 259 7.53 -15.81 -0.63
CA PHE A 259 7.51 -15.99 -2.09
C PHE A 259 8.93 -15.98 -2.65
N ALA A 260 9.34 -17.10 -3.24
CA ALA A 260 10.65 -17.25 -3.88
C ALA A 260 10.76 -16.40 -5.15
N GLY A 261 11.94 -15.84 -5.42
CA GLY A 261 12.21 -15.01 -6.59
C GLY A 261 11.55 -13.63 -6.53
N VAL A 262 11.05 -13.20 -5.37
CA VAL A 262 10.37 -11.93 -5.16
C VAL A 262 11.11 -11.13 -4.08
N GLY A 263 11.41 -9.89 -4.38
CA GLY A 263 11.94 -8.91 -3.43
C GLY A 263 10.85 -7.99 -2.89
N HIS A 264 11.16 -6.71 -2.68
CA HIS A 264 10.22 -5.73 -2.14
C HIS A 264 9.39 -5.07 -3.27
N ALA A 265 8.14 -5.42 -3.37
CA ALA A 265 7.29 -6.30 -2.56
C ALA A 265 6.51 -7.28 -3.47
N PRO A 266 5.95 -8.39 -2.95
CA PRO A 266 4.94 -9.17 -3.65
C PRO A 266 3.80 -8.26 -4.12
N MET A 267 3.48 -8.32 -5.43
CA MET A 267 2.57 -7.35 -6.04
C MET A 267 1.10 -7.77 -6.00
N LEU A 268 0.82 -8.98 -5.49
CA LEU A 268 -0.54 -9.55 -5.43
C LEU A 268 -1.23 -9.59 -6.81
N LEU A 269 -0.46 -9.92 -7.85
CA LEU A 269 -0.90 -10.01 -9.25
C LEU A 269 -1.00 -11.45 -9.75
N SER A 270 -0.58 -12.43 -8.96
CA SER A 270 -0.60 -13.85 -9.30
C SER A 270 -1.42 -14.63 -8.27
N GLU A 271 -2.00 -15.77 -8.71
CA GLU A 271 -2.88 -16.57 -7.87
C GLU A 271 -2.18 -17.08 -6.60
N ASP A 272 -0.91 -17.48 -6.70
CA ASP A 272 -0.10 -17.92 -5.56
C ASP A 272 0.10 -16.84 -4.49
N GLN A 273 0.18 -15.55 -4.89
CA GLN A 273 0.27 -14.43 -3.98
C GLN A 273 -1.11 -14.01 -3.43
N ILE A 274 -2.16 -14.10 -4.23
CA ILE A 274 -3.53 -13.70 -3.86
C ILE A 274 -4.21 -14.74 -2.96
N ALA A 275 -4.05 -16.03 -3.26
CA ALA A 275 -4.76 -17.10 -2.57
C ALA A 275 -4.56 -17.13 -1.04
N PRO A 276 -3.34 -16.94 -0.49
CA PRO A 276 -3.15 -16.85 0.97
C PRO A 276 -3.93 -15.72 1.61
N VAL A 277 -3.98 -14.53 0.97
CA VAL A 277 -4.73 -13.37 1.45
C VAL A 277 -6.23 -13.64 1.44
N VAL A 278 -6.75 -14.15 0.33
CA VAL A 278 -8.18 -14.49 0.16
C VAL A 278 -8.61 -15.55 1.19
N ARG A 279 -7.80 -16.58 1.41
CA ARG A 279 -8.07 -17.61 2.42
C ARG A 279 -8.15 -16.99 3.81
N PHE A 280 -7.12 -16.23 4.20
CA PHE A 280 -7.04 -15.59 5.50
C PHE A 280 -8.24 -14.66 5.79
N LEU A 281 -8.69 -13.89 4.79
CA LEU A 281 -9.81 -12.98 4.93
C LEU A 281 -11.18 -13.68 4.92
N ARG A 282 -11.28 -14.89 4.35
CA ARG A 282 -12.55 -15.67 4.30
C ARG A 282 -12.78 -16.57 5.51
N GLU A 283 -11.72 -17.09 6.13
CA GLU A 283 -11.78 -18.11 7.19
C GLU A 283 -12.14 -17.55 8.59
N GLY A 284 -12.56 -16.32 8.69
CA GLY A 284 -12.88 -15.69 9.97
C GLY A 284 -14.31 -15.22 10.12
#